data_adabf31926b0d71c68582d02416b6546
#
_entry.id   adabf31926b0d71c68582d02416b6546
#
_cell.length_a   1.000
_cell.length_b   1.000
_cell.length_c   1.000
_cell.angle_alpha   90.00
_cell.angle_beta   90.00
_cell.angle_gamma   90.00
#
_symmetry.space_group_name_H-M   'P 1'
#
loop_
_entity.id
_entity.type
_entity.pdbx_description
1 polymer ?
#
loop_
_entity_poly.entity_id
_entity_poly.type
_entity_poly.pdbx_seq_one_letter_code
_entity_poly.pdbx_strand_id
1 'polypeptide(L)'
;MSLQITLPFGKEDNIKNLVFSILIKEHPLKIIELTNLIHKRYGKSVTFQAVRKALLELVKENVLLKEENQFLINKEWVFESKKQLDHLYQELSKDHVTPRSIDSIKGEVSVFTFDSLNKLMKFWEDIVDDWREHFKKGNPNINCYQAAHAWEGLLHPDRERIMMGKMIEKGVKSYVLGIANTPLDRHILKFYRNTGCKVAFSPSHTSFDRSYYVGTYGETIVQVHYPPEIVEALDRFFKRCKTIEDLDLTRLSDIVNQKIEIKLTVIKNLEMAKQINHSIISQME
;
A
#
# COMPACT_ATOMS: atom_id res chain seq x y z
N MET A 1 -5.90 -27.86 1.59
CA MET A 1 -5.52 -27.98 0.17
C MET A 1 -4.13 -27.40 0.02
N SER A 2 -3.11 -28.19 -0.35
CA SER A 2 -1.78 -27.67 -0.61
C SER A 2 -1.79 -27.00 -1.99
N LEU A 3 -1.75 -25.67 -2.02
CA LEU A 3 -1.55 -24.92 -3.25
C LEU A 3 -0.10 -25.14 -3.69
N GLN A 4 0.11 -25.91 -4.75
CA GLN A 4 1.39 -25.93 -5.46
C GLN A 4 1.45 -24.64 -6.29
N ILE A 5 2.12 -23.60 -5.75
CA ILE A 5 2.48 -22.44 -6.55
C ILE A 5 3.65 -22.86 -7.43
N THR A 6 3.37 -23.27 -8.63
CA THR A 6 4.39 -23.36 -9.67
C THR A 6 4.54 -21.97 -10.26
N LEU A 7 5.39 -21.14 -9.64
CA LEU A 7 5.80 -19.89 -10.26
C LEU A 7 6.53 -20.24 -11.56
N PRO A 8 6.15 -19.68 -12.71
CA PRO A 8 6.76 -19.99 -13.99
C PRO A 8 8.13 -19.30 -14.17
N PHE A 9 8.92 -19.23 -13.10
CA PHE A 9 10.29 -18.73 -13.10
C PHE A 9 11.26 -19.88 -13.18
N GLY A 10 11.26 -20.60 -14.28
CA GLY A 10 12.22 -21.67 -14.49
C GLY A 10 12.39 -21.96 -15.97
N LYS A 11 13.61 -22.21 -16.38
CA LYS A 11 14.11 -22.49 -17.74
C LYS A 11 13.21 -21.99 -18.87
N GLU A 12 13.69 -21.05 -19.65
CA GLU A 12 13.03 -20.39 -20.82
C GLU A 12 12.44 -21.36 -21.87
N ASP A 13 12.52 -22.67 -21.63
CA ASP A 13 12.13 -23.69 -22.61
C ASP A 13 10.69 -24.19 -22.49
N ASN A 14 9.96 -23.81 -21.45
CA ASN A 14 8.58 -24.26 -21.28
C ASN A 14 7.60 -23.25 -21.89
N ILE A 15 6.72 -23.73 -22.78
CA ILE A 15 5.69 -22.91 -23.45
C ILE A 15 4.80 -22.19 -22.43
N LYS A 16 4.48 -22.79 -21.28
CA LYS A 16 3.73 -22.13 -20.21
C LYS A 16 4.44 -20.88 -19.72
N ASN A 17 5.76 -20.94 -19.50
CA ASN A 17 6.56 -19.81 -19.02
C ASN A 17 6.61 -18.69 -20.06
N LEU A 18 6.74 -19.02 -21.34
CA LEU A 18 6.73 -18.04 -22.41
C LEU A 18 5.38 -17.34 -22.53
N VAL A 19 4.28 -18.10 -22.51
CA VAL A 19 2.91 -17.57 -22.53
C VAL A 19 2.67 -16.65 -21.36
N PHE A 20 3.03 -17.07 -20.15
CA PHE A 20 2.84 -16.29 -18.93
C PHE A 20 3.69 -15.01 -18.95
N SER A 21 4.95 -15.07 -19.37
CA SER A 21 5.85 -13.91 -19.45
C SER A 21 5.37 -12.86 -20.44
N ILE A 22 4.70 -13.28 -21.52
CA ILE A 22 4.07 -12.35 -22.47
C ILE A 22 2.83 -11.71 -21.85
N LEU A 23 1.95 -12.52 -21.25
CA LEU A 23 0.69 -12.05 -20.66
C LEU A 23 0.91 -11.12 -19.45
N ILE A 24 2.01 -11.23 -18.71
CA ILE A 24 2.35 -10.26 -17.65
C ILE A 24 2.51 -8.84 -18.21
N LYS A 25 3.04 -8.72 -19.42
CA LYS A 25 3.37 -7.42 -20.04
C LYS A 25 2.25 -6.90 -20.93
N GLU A 26 1.55 -7.81 -21.59
CA GLU A 26 0.54 -7.49 -22.60
C GLU A 26 -0.65 -8.43 -22.44
N HIS A 27 -1.75 -7.93 -21.92
CA HIS A 27 -3.01 -8.67 -21.81
C HIS A 27 -4.21 -7.70 -21.94
N PRO A 28 -5.34 -8.15 -22.47
CA PRO A 28 -5.66 -9.52 -22.91
C PRO A 28 -5.12 -9.83 -24.31
N LEU A 29 -4.79 -11.11 -24.59
CA LEU A 29 -4.29 -11.57 -25.90
C LEU A 29 -5.02 -12.83 -26.37
N LYS A 30 -5.13 -12.96 -27.72
CA LYS A 30 -5.63 -14.16 -28.39
C LYS A 30 -4.52 -15.19 -28.60
N ILE A 31 -4.88 -16.47 -28.79
CA ILE A 31 -3.90 -17.56 -29.02
C ILE A 31 -2.98 -17.25 -30.20
N ILE A 32 -3.53 -16.72 -31.31
CA ILE A 32 -2.77 -16.37 -32.53
C ILE A 32 -1.71 -15.30 -32.21
N GLU A 33 -2.09 -14.27 -31.45
CA GLU A 33 -1.20 -13.19 -31.06
C GLU A 33 -0.06 -13.72 -30.19
N LEU A 34 -0.38 -14.55 -29.21
CA LEU A 34 0.61 -15.23 -28.34
C LEU A 34 1.58 -16.10 -29.16
N THR A 35 1.07 -16.89 -30.10
CA THR A 35 1.90 -17.76 -30.95
C THR A 35 2.89 -16.93 -31.76
N ASN A 36 2.43 -15.81 -32.34
CA ASN A 36 3.26 -14.88 -33.12
C ASN A 36 4.29 -14.16 -32.24
N LEU A 37 3.90 -13.75 -31.04
CA LEU A 37 4.80 -13.09 -30.09
C LEU A 37 5.88 -14.02 -29.57
N ILE A 38 5.58 -15.30 -29.33
CA ILE A 38 6.58 -16.31 -28.95
C ILE A 38 7.63 -16.45 -30.08
N HIS A 39 7.18 -16.58 -31.31
CA HIS A 39 8.10 -16.67 -32.46
C HIS A 39 8.95 -15.39 -32.59
N LYS A 40 8.31 -14.23 -32.53
CA LYS A 40 8.99 -12.93 -32.75
C LYS A 40 9.99 -12.59 -31.64
N ARG A 41 9.66 -12.84 -30.37
CA ARG A 41 10.49 -12.39 -29.23
C ARG A 41 11.52 -13.43 -28.78
N TYR A 42 11.18 -14.70 -28.90
CA TYR A 42 12.01 -15.77 -28.37
C TYR A 42 12.62 -16.65 -29.47
N GLY A 43 12.33 -16.38 -30.75
CA GLY A 43 12.84 -17.14 -31.90
C GLY A 43 12.39 -18.61 -31.92
N LYS A 44 11.37 -18.97 -31.11
CA LYS A 44 10.90 -20.35 -30.98
C LYS A 44 9.73 -20.63 -31.91
N SER A 45 9.84 -21.70 -32.69
CA SER A 45 8.73 -22.23 -33.48
C SER A 45 7.85 -23.11 -32.59
N VAL A 46 6.64 -22.61 -32.27
CA VAL A 46 5.64 -23.33 -31.48
C VAL A 46 4.36 -23.52 -32.27
N THR A 47 3.72 -24.67 -32.11
CA THR A 47 2.43 -24.90 -32.76
C THR A 47 1.29 -24.24 -32.01
N PHE A 48 0.26 -23.81 -32.73
CA PHE A 48 -0.99 -23.27 -32.13
C PHE A 48 -1.58 -24.22 -31.08
N GLN A 49 -1.52 -25.55 -31.34
CA GLN A 49 -2.03 -26.55 -30.40
C GLN A 49 -1.21 -26.59 -29.08
N ALA A 50 0.11 -26.45 -29.18
CA ALA A 50 0.97 -26.42 -27.98
C ALA A 50 0.72 -25.17 -27.13
N VAL A 51 0.55 -23.99 -27.73
CA VAL A 51 0.17 -22.75 -27.05
C VAL A 51 -1.22 -22.88 -26.42
N ARG A 52 -2.20 -23.43 -27.17
CA ARG A 52 -3.55 -23.68 -26.66
C ARG A 52 -3.55 -24.61 -25.45
N LYS A 53 -2.76 -25.70 -25.50
CA LYS A 53 -2.63 -26.65 -24.37
C LYS A 53 -2.09 -25.93 -23.14
N ALA A 54 -1.01 -25.15 -23.27
CA ALA A 54 -0.41 -24.38 -22.17
C ALA A 54 -1.39 -23.40 -21.56
N LEU A 55 -2.17 -22.67 -22.37
CA LEU A 55 -3.19 -21.72 -21.90
C LEU A 55 -4.31 -22.43 -21.13
N LEU A 56 -4.83 -23.53 -21.64
CA LEU A 56 -5.88 -24.28 -20.95
C LEU A 56 -5.43 -24.87 -19.62
N GLU A 57 -4.17 -25.30 -19.52
CA GLU A 57 -3.58 -25.73 -18.26
C GLU A 57 -3.48 -24.57 -17.27
N LEU A 58 -3.01 -23.40 -17.68
CA LEU A 58 -2.93 -22.21 -16.82
C LEU A 58 -4.33 -21.72 -16.37
N VAL A 59 -5.35 -21.84 -17.22
CA VAL A 59 -6.73 -21.56 -16.84
C VAL A 59 -7.25 -22.58 -15.81
N LYS A 60 -6.94 -23.86 -15.99
CA LYS A 60 -7.28 -24.93 -15.02
C LYS A 60 -6.63 -24.71 -13.66
N GLU A 61 -5.43 -24.14 -13.65
CA GLU A 61 -4.65 -23.79 -12.46
C GLU A 61 -5.10 -22.42 -11.87
N ASN A 62 -6.14 -21.80 -12.40
CA ASN A 62 -6.65 -20.47 -12.05
C ASN A 62 -5.63 -19.30 -12.21
N VAL A 63 -4.52 -19.54 -12.89
CA VAL A 63 -3.51 -18.52 -13.17
C VAL A 63 -4.01 -17.50 -14.20
N LEU A 64 -4.78 -17.98 -15.17
CA LEU A 64 -5.38 -17.18 -16.23
C LEU A 64 -6.89 -17.24 -16.19
N LEU A 65 -7.54 -16.16 -16.62
CA LEU A 65 -8.95 -16.14 -17.01
C LEU A 65 -9.06 -16.19 -18.52
N LYS A 66 -10.12 -16.85 -19.00
CA LYS A 66 -10.51 -16.84 -20.41
C LYS A 66 -11.80 -16.06 -20.57
N GLU A 67 -11.74 -14.95 -21.30
CA GLU A 67 -12.88 -14.14 -21.67
C GLU A 67 -13.07 -14.22 -23.19
N GLU A 68 -14.17 -14.79 -23.63
CA GLU A 68 -14.44 -15.09 -25.05
C GLU A 68 -13.28 -15.85 -25.72
N ASN A 69 -12.49 -15.16 -26.54
CA ASN A 69 -11.33 -15.70 -27.26
C ASN A 69 -9.98 -15.13 -26.79
N GLN A 70 -9.97 -14.40 -25.66
CA GLN A 70 -8.80 -13.77 -25.08
C GLN A 70 -8.43 -14.38 -23.75
N PHE A 71 -7.17 -14.24 -23.38
CA PHE A 71 -6.62 -14.72 -22.11
C PHE A 71 -5.99 -13.54 -21.37
N LEU A 72 -6.23 -13.49 -20.06
CA LEU A 72 -5.71 -12.46 -19.16
C LEU A 72 -5.25 -13.08 -17.84
N ILE A 73 -4.39 -12.36 -17.14
CA ILE A 73 -3.92 -12.77 -15.82
C ILE A 73 -5.08 -12.68 -14.82
N ASN A 74 -5.27 -13.73 -14.02
CA ASN A 74 -6.26 -13.74 -12.95
C ASN A 74 -5.72 -12.92 -11.76
N LYS A 75 -6.39 -11.81 -11.45
CA LYS A 75 -6.01 -10.91 -10.34
C LYS A 75 -6.10 -11.58 -8.98
N GLU A 76 -7.09 -12.46 -8.77
CA GLU A 76 -7.22 -13.20 -7.52
C GLU A 76 -6.04 -14.15 -7.32
N TRP A 77 -5.61 -14.84 -8.38
CA TRP A 77 -4.43 -15.70 -8.31
C TRP A 77 -3.17 -14.89 -7.97
N VAL A 78 -2.98 -13.71 -8.54
CA VAL A 78 -1.86 -12.82 -8.21
C VAL A 78 -1.90 -12.42 -6.74
N PHE A 79 -3.06 -12.06 -6.23
CA PHE A 79 -3.26 -11.67 -4.83
C PHE A 79 -2.94 -12.82 -3.88
N GLU A 80 -3.50 -14.01 -4.12
CA GLU A 80 -3.26 -15.20 -3.30
C GLU A 80 -1.79 -15.65 -3.37
N SER A 81 -1.16 -15.56 -4.55
CA SER A 81 0.25 -15.88 -4.72
C SER A 81 1.15 -14.92 -3.95
N LYS A 82 0.85 -13.62 -3.97
CA LYS A 82 1.55 -12.62 -3.15
C LYS A 82 1.45 -12.96 -1.66
N LYS A 83 0.24 -13.25 -1.17
CA LYS A 83 -0.02 -13.61 0.22
C LYS A 83 0.80 -14.84 0.67
N GLN A 84 0.87 -15.86 -0.18
CA GLN A 84 1.62 -17.08 0.13
C GLN A 84 3.14 -16.86 0.09
N LEU A 85 3.64 -16.04 -0.84
CA LEU A 85 5.06 -15.67 -0.89
C LEU A 85 5.46 -14.82 0.31
N ASP A 86 4.60 -13.91 0.74
CA ASP A 86 4.81 -13.10 1.93
C ASP A 86 4.85 -14.00 3.18
N HIS A 87 3.96 -14.99 3.29
CA HIS A 87 3.97 -15.97 4.37
C HIS A 87 5.24 -16.83 4.36
N LEU A 88 5.63 -17.35 3.20
CA LEU A 88 6.87 -18.14 3.06
C LEU A 88 8.11 -17.33 3.44
N TYR A 89 8.15 -16.07 3.01
CA TYR A 89 9.23 -15.17 3.36
C TYR A 89 9.28 -14.88 4.86
N GLN A 90 8.13 -14.80 5.54
CA GLN A 90 8.04 -14.67 6.99
C GLN A 90 8.59 -15.90 7.71
N GLU A 91 8.23 -17.10 7.23
CA GLU A 91 8.73 -18.36 7.79
C GLU A 91 10.26 -18.50 7.65
N LEU A 92 10.82 -18.08 6.53
CA LEU A 92 12.26 -18.12 6.27
C LEU A 92 13.04 -17.00 6.98
N SER A 93 12.36 -15.94 7.43
CA SER A 93 12.97 -14.76 8.05
C SER A 93 12.80 -14.75 9.58
N LYS A 94 12.65 -15.90 10.22
CA LYS A 94 12.36 -16.05 11.67
C LYS A 94 13.38 -15.39 12.60
N ASP A 95 14.56 -15.01 12.13
CA ASP A 95 15.59 -14.34 12.92
C ASP A 95 15.43 -12.81 13.02
N HIS A 96 14.49 -12.21 12.27
CA HIS A 96 14.16 -10.78 12.36
C HIS A 96 12.65 -10.58 12.25
N VAL A 97 11.99 -10.54 13.42
CA VAL A 97 10.54 -10.33 13.55
C VAL A 97 10.16 -8.92 13.15
N THR A 98 9.99 -8.69 11.84
CA THR A 98 9.22 -7.55 11.35
C THR A 98 7.89 -8.09 10.86
N PRO A 99 6.74 -7.69 11.44
CA PRO A 99 5.44 -8.12 10.95
C PRO A 99 5.24 -7.60 9.53
N ARG A 100 4.86 -8.49 8.62
CA ARG A 100 4.81 -8.19 7.18
C ARG A 100 3.45 -8.47 6.53
N SER A 101 2.46 -8.88 7.31
CA SER A 101 1.11 -9.06 6.79
C SER A 101 0.05 -8.67 7.81
N ILE A 102 -1.11 -8.28 7.29
CA ILE A 102 -2.31 -7.95 8.06
C ILE A 102 -2.83 -9.16 8.84
N ASP A 103 -2.57 -10.37 8.35
CA ASP A 103 -2.91 -11.62 9.05
C ASP A 103 -2.21 -11.75 10.43
N SER A 104 -1.15 -10.96 10.67
CA SER A 104 -0.50 -10.88 11.98
C SER A 104 -1.28 -10.03 12.99
N ILE A 105 -2.31 -9.28 12.57
CA ILE A 105 -3.21 -8.54 13.46
C ILE A 105 -4.17 -9.53 14.13
N LYS A 106 -3.82 -9.96 15.35
CA LYS A 106 -4.60 -10.91 16.14
C LYS A 106 -5.21 -10.19 17.34
N GLY A 107 -6.54 -10.31 17.49
CA GLY A 107 -7.25 -9.71 18.60
C GLY A 107 -7.56 -8.22 18.44
N GLU A 108 -7.99 -7.58 19.52
CA GLU A 108 -8.41 -6.18 19.54
C GLU A 108 -7.23 -5.20 19.50
N VAL A 109 -6.08 -5.60 20.05
CA VAL A 109 -4.85 -4.79 20.10
C VAL A 109 -3.67 -5.64 19.68
N SER A 110 -2.89 -5.11 18.74
CA SER A 110 -1.64 -5.72 18.26
C SER A 110 -0.54 -4.66 18.22
N VAL A 111 0.66 -5.01 18.69
CA VAL A 111 1.83 -4.12 18.67
C VAL A 111 2.91 -4.74 17.80
N PHE A 112 3.45 -3.94 16.91
CA PHE A 112 4.47 -4.34 15.94
C PHE A 112 5.72 -3.47 16.10
N THR A 113 6.88 -4.08 15.94
CA THR A 113 8.16 -3.37 16.01
C THR A 113 8.83 -3.35 14.65
N PHE A 114 9.28 -2.19 14.23
CA PHE A 114 9.98 -1.96 12.97
C PHE A 114 11.34 -1.35 13.23
N ASP A 115 12.29 -1.57 12.33
CA ASP A 115 13.66 -1.02 12.42
C ASP A 115 13.85 0.22 11.55
N SER A 116 12.78 0.74 10.91
CA SER A 116 12.80 1.97 10.12
C SER A 116 11.39 2.45 9.81
N LEU A 117 11.23 3.76 9.54
CA LEU A 117 9.97 4.34 9.06
C LEU A 117 9.52 3.72 7.73
N ASN A 118 10.44 3.42 6.83
CA ASN A 118 10.12 2.83 5.53
C ASN A 118 9.40 1.48 5.67
N LYS A 119 9.86 0.61 6.59
CA LYS A 119 9.19 -0.68 6.85
C LYS A 119 7.85 -0.50 7.55
N LEU A 120 7.77 0.43 8.50
CA LEU A 120 6.52 0.79 9.16
C LEU A 120 5.49 1.30 8.15
N MET A 121 5.90 2.21 7.26
CA MET A 121 5.02 2.79 6.24
C MET A 121 4.45 1.71 5.31
N LYS A 122 5.28 0.78 4.83
CA LYS A 122 4.81 -0.33 3.99
C LYS A 122 3.74 -1.18 4.68
N PHE A 123 3.93 -1.47 5.96
CA PHE A 123 2.94 -2.21 6.73
C PHE A 123 1.64 -1.40 6.92
N TRP A 124 1.75 -0.10 7.20
CA TRP A 124 0.59 0.79 7.29
C TRP A 124 -0.18 0.86 5.97
N GLU A 125 0.55 0.98 4.86
CA GLU A 125 -0.01 0.96 3.51
C GLU A 125 -0.78 -0.34 3.21
N ASP A 126 -0.26 -1.49 3.64
CA ASP A 126 -0.93 -2.79 3.48
C ASP A 126 -2.26 -2.83 4.27
N ILE A 127 -2.31 -2.25 5.48
CA ILE A 127 -3.56 -2.10 6.27
C ILE A 127 -4.59 -1.23 5.51
N VAL A 128 -4.16 -0.11 4.95
CA VAL A 128 -5.04 0.79 4.19
C VAL A 128 -5.57 0.12 2.94
N ASP A 129 -4.71 -0.59 2.22
CA ASP A 129 -5.09 -1.30 1.00
C ASP A 129 -6.09 -2.43 1.28
N ASP A 130 -5.87 -3.22 2.34
CA ASP A 130 -6.80 -4.27 2.77
C ASP A 130 -8.16 -3.68 3.16
N TRP A 131 -8.17 -2.66 4.00
CA TRP A 131 -9.41 -1.98 4.38
C TRP A 131 -10.16 -1.46 3.15
N ARG A 132 -9.47 -0.81 2.23
CA ARG A 132 -10.05 -0.27 1.01
C ARG A 132 -10.64 -1.36 0.11
N GLU A 133 -9.99 -2.50 -0.02
CA GLU A 133 -10.46 -3.61 -0.86
C GLU A 133 -11.71 -4.26 -0.27
N HIS A 134 -11.74 -4.44 1.04
CA HIS A 134 -12.86 -5.06 1.75
C HIS A 134 -13.96 -4.07 2.15
N PHE A 135 -13.77 -2.77 1.91
CA PHE A 135 -14.78 -1.75 2.22
C PHE A 135 -16.05 -1.96 1.40
N LYS A 136 -17.17 -2.15 2.11
CA LYS A 136 -18.50 -2.29 1.51
C LYS A 136 -19.33 -1.03 1.72
N LYS A 137 -20.16 -0.67 0.74
CA LYS A 137 -21.10 0.44 0.88
C LYS A 137 -21.99 0.21 2.10
N GLY A 138 -22.07 1.19 3.00
CA GLY A 138 -22.77 1.09 4.28
C GLY A 138 -21.88 0.84 5.50
N ASN A 139 -20.60 0.50 5.32
CA ASN A 139 -19.62 0.48 6.40
C ASN A 139 -19.31 1.92 6.84
N PRO A 140 -18.68 2.11 8.04
CA PRO A 140 -18.18 3.42 8.43
C PRO A 140 -17.31 4.02 7.33
N ASN A 141 -17.78 5.10 6.73
CA ASN A 141 -17.19 5.71 5.53
C ASN A 141 -16.32 6.93 5.86
N ILE A 142 -15.75 6.95 7.03
CA ILE A 142 -14.85 8.02 7.49
C ILE A 142 -13.46 7.45 7.66
N ASN A 143 -12.49 8.16 7.10
CA ASN A 143 -11.07 7.99 7.33
C ASN A 143 -10.51 9.29 7.88
N CYS A 144 -9.86 9.26 9.02
CA CYS A 144 -9.17 10.41 9.60
C CYS A 144 -7.67 10.10 9.72
N TYR A 145 -6.85 11.08 9.43
CA TYR A 145 -5.41 11.03 9.63
C TYR A 145 -4.92 12.29 10.34
N GLN A 146 -4.14 12.11 11.40
CA GLN A 146 -3.50 13.18 12.14
C GLN A 146 -2.00 12.92 12.19
N ALA A 147 -1.21 13.93 11.83
CA ALA A 147 0.24 13.86 11.79
C ALA A 147 0.89 15.21 12.07
N ALA A 148 2.09 15.21 12.66
CA ALA A 148 2.90 16.43 12.71
C ALA A 148 3.28 16.86 11.28
N HIS A 149 3.79 15.94 10.50
CA HIS A 149 4.16 16.11 9.10
C HIS A 149 3.65 14.94 8.29
N ALA A 150 2.82 15.16 7.27
CA ALA A 150 2.34 14.12 6.37
C ALA A 150 3.38 13.83 5.27
N TRP A 151 4.56 13.36 5.69
CA TRP A 151 5.74 13.17 4.83
C TRP A 151 5.55 12.06 3.79
N GLU A 152 4.64 11.12 4.01
CA GLU A 152 4.31 10.00 3.13
C GLU A 152 3.90 10.49 1.73
N GLY A 153 3.11 11.56 1.69
CA GLY A 153 2.67 12.18 0.44
C GLY A 153 3.80 12.78 -0.42
N LEU A 154 5.01 12.96 0.14
CA LEU A 154 6.19 13.40 -0.61
C LEU A 154 6.90 12.25 -1.33
N LEU A 155 6.89 11.05 -0.73
CA LEU A 155 7.59 9.90 -1.29
C LEU A 155 6.80 9.21 -2.40
N HIS A 156 5.49 9.12 -2.24
CA HIS A 156 4.63 8.37 -3.17
C HIS A 156 3.36 9.17 -3.58
N PRO A 157 3.50 10.39 -4.16
CA PRO A 157 2.37 11.27 -4.43
C PRO A 157 1.35 10.68 -5.41
N ASP A 158 1.80 9.91 -6.39
CA ASP A 158 0.89 9.28 -7.37
C ASP A 158 0.09 8.13 -6.74
N ARG A 159 0.72 7.34 -5.85
CA ARG A 159 0.03 6.30 -5.10
C ARG A 159 -1.04 6.90 -4.18
N GLU A 160 -0.69 7.95 -3.44
CA GLU A 160 -1.62 8.69 -2.58
C GLU A 160 -2.82 9.23 -3.38
N ARG A 161 -2.56 9.83 -4.55
CA ARG A 161 -3.62 10.33 -5.43
C ARG A 161 -4.57 9.23 -5.89
N ILE A 162 -4.03 8.10 -6.33
CA ILE A 162 -4.83 6.94 -6.79
C ILE A 162 -5.64 6.37 -5.62
N MET A 163 -5.03 6.22 -4.45
CA MET A 163 -5.68 5.71 -3.25
C MET A 163 -6.85 6.60 -2.82
N MET A 164 -6.63 7.90 -2.70
CA MET A 164 -7.68 8.87 -2.33
C MET A 164 -8.81 8.91 -3.37
N GLY A 165 -8.49 8.86 -4.66
CA GLY A 165 -9.49 8.77 -5.73
C GLY A 165 -10.40 7.55 -5.56
N LYS A 166 -9.83 6.38 -5.34
CA LYS A 166 -10.60 5.14 -5.12
C LYS A 166 -11.44 5.17 -3.83
N MET A 167 -10.96 5.82 -2.77
CA MET A 167 -11.76 6.02 -1.55
C MET A 167 -12.98 6.89 -1.81
N ILE A 168 -12.81 8.01 -2.54
CA ILE A 168 -13.91 8.91 -2.90
C ILE A 168 -14.94 8.22 -3.77
N GLU A 169 -14.51 7.44 -4.78
CA GLU A 169 -15.40 6.64 -5.63
C GLU A 169 -16.27 5.67 -4.80
N LYS A 170 -15.73 5.14 -3.71
CA LYS A 170 -16.46 4.30 -2.75
C LYS A 170 -17.30 5.09 -1.73
N GLY A 171 -17.29 6.42 -1.78
CA GLY A 171 -18.05 7.29 -0.88
C GLY A 171 -17.40 7.48 0.50
N VAL A 172 -16.10 7.22 0.63
CA VAL A 172 -15.35 7.47 1.86
C VAL A 172 -15.04 8.96 1.99
N LYS A 173 -15.28 9.51 3.18
CA LYS A 173 -14.93 10.88 3.55
C LYS A 173 -13.59 10.87 4.27
N SER A 174 -12.58 11.49 3.68
CA SER A 174 -11.23 11.54 4.24
C SER A 174 -10.92 12.93 4.83
N TYR A 175 -10.34 12.90 6.03
CA TYR A 175 -9.97 14.09 6.81
C TYR A 175 -8.50 14.02 7.19
N VAL A 176 -7.74 15.09 6.97
CA VAL A 176 -6.33 15.18 7.32
C VAL A 176 -6.08 16.38 8.19
N LEU A 177 -5.62 16.16 9.42
CA LEU A 177 -5.26 17.19 10.39
C LEU A 177 -3.74 17.28 10.51
N GLY A 178 -3.17 18.40 10.08
CA GLY A 178 -1.76 18.73 10.26
C GLY A 178 -1.51 19.39 11.61
N ILE A 179 -0.53 18.89 12.38
CA ILE A 179 -0.14 19.49 13.67
C ILE A 179 0.93 20.56 13.46
N ALA A 180 1.91 20.31 12.61
CA ALA A 180 2.90 21.32 12.21
C ALA A 180 2.35 22.17 11.05
N ASN A 181 2.87 23.39 10.92
CA ASN A 181 2.40 24.36 9.93
C ASN A 181 3.58 25.06 9.25
N THR A 182 4.54 24.30 8.74
CA THR A 182 5.64 24.82 7.91
C THR A 182 5.13 25.14 6.50
N PRO A 183 5.90 25.87 5.67
CA PRO A 183 5.56 26.06 4.25
C PRO A 183 5.35 24.72 3.50
N LEU A 184 6.19 23.71 3.79
CA LEU A 184 6.07 22.38 3.17
C LEU A 184 4.82 21.65 3.64
N ASP A 185 4.44 21.72 4.93
CA ASP A 185 3.17 21.15 5.44
C ASP A 185 1.97 21.76 4.70
N ARG A 186 1.96 23.08 4.52
CA ARG A 186 0.89 23.75 3.76
C ARG A 186 0.79 23.25 2.32
N HIS A 187 1.94 22.99 1.70
CA HIS A 187 1.97 22.45 0.34
C HIS A 187 1.39 21.02 0.29
N ILE A 188 1.77 20.16 1.22
CA ILE A 188 1.28 18.78 1.30
C ILE A 188 -0.23 18.76 1.62
N LEU A 189 -0.70 19.56 2.57
CA LEU A 189 -2.13 19.63 2.85
C LEU A 189 -2.93 20.18 1.64
N LYS A 190 -2.37 21.09 0.85
CA LYS A 190 -2.97 21.51 -0.41
C LYS A 190 -3.06 20.36 -1.41
N PHE A 191 -2.03 19.50 -1.49
CA PHE A 191 -2.08 18.28 -2.29
C PHE A 191 -3.24 17.38 -1.85
N TYR A 192 -3.38 17.04 -0.56
CA TYR A 192 -4.50 16.24 -0.06
C TYR A 192 -5.86 16.90 -0.30
N ARG A 193 -5.97 18.22 -0.17
CA ARG A 193 -7.20 18.96 -0.53
C ARG A 193 -7.56 18.76 -2.00
N ASN A 194 -6.58 18.80 -2.90
CA ASN A 194 -6.79 18.63 -4.32
C ASN A 194 -7.16 17.18 -4.70
N THR A 195 -6.86 16.19 -3.84
CA THR A 195 -7.33 14.81 -3.99
C THR A 195 -8.71 14.58 -3.37
N GLY A 196 -9.39 15.64 -2.86
CA GLY A 196 -10.73 15.58 -2.32
C GLY A 196 -10.82 15.35 -0.80
N CYS A 197 -9.71 15.34 -0.07
CA CYS A 197 -9.72 15.28 1.37
C CYS A 197 -10.14 16.62 1.99
N LYS A 198 -10.85 16.58 3.11
CA LYS A 198 -10.96 17.74 4.00
C LYS A 198 -9.68 17.87 4.80
N VAL A 199 -9.09 19.06 4.82
CA VAL A 199 -7.80 19.29 5.46
C VAL A 199 -7.85 20.55 6.34
N ALA A 200 -7.22 20.48 7.51
CA ALA A 200 -7.01 21.63 8.40
C ALA A 200 -5.67 21.50 9.13
N PHE A 201 -5.23 22.62 9.70
CA PHE A 201 -4.18 22.63 10.70
C PHE A 201 -4.80 22.71 12.09
N SER A 202 -4.19 22.00 13.03
CA SER A 202 -4.57 22.12 14.43
C SER A 202 -4.43 23.58 14.90
N PRO A 203 -5.35 24.08 15.74
CA PRO A 203 -5.23 25.41 16.31
C PRO A 203 -3.91 25.60 17.06
N SER A 204 -3.26 26.75 16.87
CA SER A 204 -1.92 27.05 17.39
C SER A 204 -1.80 27.04 18.92
N HIS A 205 -2.95 27.10 19.63
CA HIS A 205 -3.01 27.09 21.10
C HIS A 205 -3.11 25.68 21.69
N THR A 206 -3.22 24.64 20.85
CA THR A 206 -3.26 23.26 21.33
C THR A 206 -1.84 22.67 21.34
N SER A 207 -1.42 22.16 22.51
CA SER A 207 -0.14 21.47 22.67
C SER A 207 -0.32 19.99 22.30
N PHE A 208 -0.23 19.71 21.00
CA PHE A 208 -0.24 18.32 20.55
C PHE A 208 1.15 17.71 20.57
N ASP A 209 1.19 16.41 20.91
CA ASP A 209 2.38 15.62 20.79
C ASP A 209 2.76 15.43 19.32
N ARG A 210 3.91 16.00 18.92
CA ARG A 210 4.41 15.94 17.55
C ARG A 210 4.96 14.57 17.17
N SER A 211 5.18 13.71 18.15
CA SER A 211 5.59 12.32 17.91
C SER A 211 4.42 11.44 17.55
N TYR A 212 3.19 11.84 17.87
CA TYR A 212 1.99 11.01 17.72
C TYR A 212 1.36 11.14 16.34
N TYR A 213 1.27 10.00 15.67
CA TYR A 213 0.62 9.83 14.37
C TYR A 213 -0.50 8.80 14.50
N VAL A 214 -1.68 9.10 13.97
CA VAL A 214 -2.82 8.19 14.02
C VAL A 214 -3.65 8.24 12.74
N GLY A 215 -4.07 7.07 12.28
CA GLY A 215 -5.02 6.89 11.19
C GLY A 215 -6.17 5.98 11.60
N THR A 216 -7.38 6.25 11.11
CA THR A 216 -8.56 5.42 11.34
C THR A 216 -9.12 4.90 10.02
N TYR A 217 -9.43 3.61 9.97
CA TYR A 217 -9.90 2.90 8.79
C TYR A 217 -11.06 1.98 9.19
N GLY A 218 -12.29 2.52 9.17
CA GLY A 218 -13.46 1.83 9.70
C GLY A 218 -13.35 1.60 11.20
N GLU A 219 -13.26 0.35 11.64
CA GLU A 219 -13.03 -0.03 13.04
C GLU A 219 -11.55 -0.14 13.42
N THR A 220 -10.65 -0.04 12.42
CA THR A 220 -9.22 -0.19 12.62
C THR A 220 -8.58 1.16 12.89
N ILE A 221 -7.82 1.24 13.98
CA ILE A 221 -7.00 2.39 14.36
C ILE A 221 -5.55 1.96 14.23
N VAL A 222 -4.75 2.75 13.54
CA VAL A 222 -3.30 2.59 13.45
C VAL A 222 -2.65 3.79 14.10
N GLN A 223 -1.80 3.56 15.08
CA GLN A 223 -1.14 4.65 15.80
C GLN A 223 0.32 4.34 16.07
N VAL A 224 1.13 5.37 16.12
CA VAL A 224 2.56 5.30 16.40
C VAL A 224 3.04 6.55 17.13
N HIS A 225 3.99 6.36 18.04
CA HIS A 225 4.82 7.43 18.57
C HIS A 225 6.22 7.31 17.98
N TYR A 226 6.63 8.30 17.22
CA TYR A 226 7.97 8.33 16.66
C TYR A 226 9.01 8.64 17.74
N PRO A 227 10.18 7.98 17.69
CA PRO A 227 11.31 8.33 18.56
C PRO A 227 11.73 9.79 18.37
N PRO A 228 12.26 10.44 19.42
CA PRO A 228 12.67 11.85 19.36
C PRO A 228 13.61 12.17 18.19
N GLU A 229 14.52 11.26 17.86
CA GLU A 229 15.49 11.42 16.77
C GLU A 229 14.79 11.56 15.41
N ILE A 230 13.73 10.81 15.19
CA ILE A 230 12.90 10.88 13.97
C ILE A 230 12.10 12.16 13.95
N VAL A 231 11.47 12.52 15.08
CA VAL A 231 10.70 13.78 15.18
C VAL A 231 11.59 14.98 14.87
N GLU A 232 12.77 15.05 15.48
CA GLU A 232 13.73 16.14 15.22
C GLU A 232 14.26 16.16 13.79
N ALA A 233 14.51 14.97 13.19
CA ALA A 233 14.97 14.87 11.81
C ALA A 233 13.92 15.37 10.82
N LEU A 234 12.65 14.96 10.99
CA LEU A 234 11.51 15.42 10.18
C LEU A 234 11.27 16.92 10.38
N ASP A 235 11.26 17.39 11.63
CA ASP A 235 11.10 18.81 11.94
C ASP A 235 12.15 19.69 11.26
N ARG A 236 13.44 19.30 11.32
CA ARG A 236 14.53 20.00 10.65
C ARG A 236 14.37 19.97 9.14
N PHE A 237 13.97 18.84 8.58
CA PHE A 237 13.72 18.70 7.15
C PHE A 237 12.61 19.63 6.69
N PHE A 238 11.44 19.61 7.35
CA PHE A 238 10.28 20.42 6.98
C PHE A 238 10.50 21.92 7.20
N LYS A 239 11.21 22.33 8.24
CA LYS A 239 11.55 23.74 8.49
C LYS A 239 12.54 24.29 7.47
N ARG A 240 13.41 23.46 6.91
CA ARG A 240 14.41 23.88 5.92
C ARG A 240 13.80 24.12 4.54
N CYS A 241 12.83 23.30 4.14
CA CYS A 241 12.15 23.39 2.85
C CYS A 241 11.11 24.54 2.90
N LYS A 242 11.41 25.64 2.25
CA LYS A 242 10.47 26.80 2.13
C LYS A 242 9.59 26.68 0.89
N THR A 243 10.13 26.09 -0.17
CA THR A 243 9.44 25.83 -1.45
C THR A 243 9.61 24.37 -1.84
N ILE A 244 8.93 23.94 -2.91
CA ILE A 244 9.07 22.59 -3.47
C ILE A 244 10.46 22.40 -4.11
N GLU A 245 11.04 23.46 -4.65
CA GLU A 245 12.37 23.43 -5.25
C GLU A 245 13.49 23.16 -4.22
N ASP A 246 13.23 23.45 -2.93
CA ASP A 246 14.16 23.14 -1.83
C ASP A 246 14.11 21.67 -1.40
N LEU A 247 13.25 20.85 -2.02
CA LEU A 247 12.99 19.49 -1.59
C LEU A 247 14.16 18.55 -1.92
N ASP A 248 14.83 18.05 -0.88
CA ASP A 248 15.92 17.06 -0.95
C ASP A 248 15.37 15.66 -0.64
N LEU A 249 14.93 14.95 -1.69
CA LEU A 249 14.38 13.60 -1.57
C LEU A 249 15.43 12.59 -1.06
N THR A 250 16.71 12.79 -1.35
CA THR A 250 17.78 11.92 -0.83
C THR A 250 17.81 12.01 0.68
N ARG A 251 17.79 13.23 1.22
CA ARG A 251 17.77 13.45 2.67
C ARG A 251 16.51 12.89 3.32
N LEU A 252 15.34 13.03 2.69
CA LEU A 252 14.11 12.41 3.20
C LEU A 252 14.23 10.87 3.20
N SER A 253 14.78 10.30 2.13
CA SER A 253 15.07 8.87 2.03
C SER A 253 15.99 8.39 3.16
N ASP A 254 17.03 9.14 3.49
CA ASP A 254 17.95 8.81 4.59
C ASP A 254 17.22 8.79 5.94
N ILE A 255 16.33 9.77 6.20
CA ILE A 255 15.54 9.83 7.43
C ILE A 255 14.64 8.59 7.54
N VAL A 256 13.91 8.24 6.48
CA VAL A 256 12.93 7.13 6.53
C VAL A 256 13.59 5.76 6.56
N ASN A 257 14.84 5.63 6.10
CA ASN A 257 15.62 4.40 6.14
C ASN A 257 16.58 4.33 7.35
N GLN A 258 16.61 5.37 8.20
CA GLN A 258 17.42 5.36 9.42
C GLN A 258 17.06 4.15 10.28
N LYS A 259 18.09 3.44 10.76
CA LYS A 259 17.91 2.27 11.64
C LYS A 259 17.58 2.72 13.05
N ILE A 260 16.32 2.56 13.43
CA ILE A 260 15.79 2.92 14.74
C ILE A 260 14.55 2.06 15.04
N GLU A 261 14.40 1.64 16.30
CA GLU A 261 13.23 0.88 16.71
C GLU A 261 12.00 1.78 16.81
N ILE A 262 10.92 1.39 16.12
CA ILE A 262 9.65 2.11 16.13
C ILE A 262 8.52 1.11 16.40
N LYS A 263 7.64 1.42 17.36
CA LYS A 263 6.48 0.59 17.71
C LYS A 263 5.22 1.19 17.14
N LEU A 264 4.50 0.38 16.36
CA LEU A 264 3.19 0.70 15.81
C LEU A 264 2.15 -0.16 16.50
N THR A 265 1.04 0.45 16.90
CA THR A 265 -0.10 -0.24 17.52
C THR A 265 -1.28 -0.22 16.58
N VAL A 266 -1.88 -1.38 16.36
CA VAL A 266 -3.14 -1.55 15.62
C VAL A 266 -4.21 -1.97 16.59
N ILE A 267 -5.34 -1.25 16.60
CA ILE A 267 -6.48 -1.50 17.49
C ILE A 267 -7.71 -1.71 16.62
N LYS A 268 -8.47 -2.79 16.86
CA LYS A 268 -9.77 -3.04 16.25
C LYS A 268 -10.86 -2.69 17.26
N ASN A 269 -11.39 -1.48 17.17
CA ASN A 269 -12.46 -1.01 18.07
C ASN A 269 -13.23 0.13 17.40
N LEU A 270 -14.46 -0.14 16.96
CA LEU A 270 -15.30 0.80 16.24
C LEU A 270 -15.63 2.05 17.09
N GLU A 271 -15.95 1.90 18.36
CA GLU A 271 -16.34 3.04 19.21
C GLU A 271 -15.15 3.95 19.48
N MET A 272 -13.97 3.39 19.70
CA MET A 272 -12.74 4.16 19.84
C MET A 272 -12.37 4.87 18.53
N ALA A 273 -12.53 4.21 17.39
CA ALA A 273 -12.31 4.84 16.08
C ALA A 273 -13.27 6.03 15.86
N LYS A 274 -14.55 5.90 16.22
CA LYS A 274 -15.52 7.00 16.17
C LYS A 274 -15.13 8.18 17.05
N GLN A 275 -14.64 7.92 18.26
CA GLN A 275 -14.18 8.96 19.20
C GLN A 275 -12.96 9.72 18.63
N ILE A 276 -11.98 9.01 18.07
CA ILE A 276 -10.81 9.60 17.42
C ILE A 276 -11.26 10.42 16.21
N ASN A 277 -12.15 9.90 15.36
CA ASN A 277 -12.70 10.64 14.23
C ASN A 277 -13.40 11.93 14.67
N HIS A 278 -14.23 11.84 15.71
CA HIS A 278 -14.91 13.04 16.26
C HIS A 278 -13.89 14.04 16.78
N SER A 279 -12.88 13.61 17.53
CA SER A 279 -11.81 14.48 18.04
C SER A 279 -11.03 15.19 16.92
N ILE A 280 -10.73 14.49 15.82
CA ILE A 280 -10.03 15.09 14.68
C ILE A 280 -10.94 16.08 13.93
N ILE A 281 -12.18 15.66 13.62
CA ILE A 281 -13.13 16.47 12.83
C ILE A 281 -13.52 17.75 13.56
N SER A 282 -13.74 17.69 14.89
CA SER A 282 -14.10 18.87 15.70
C SER A 282 -13.03 19.95 15.73
N GLN A 283 -11.79 19.64 15.42
CA GLN A 283 -10.70 20.60 15.31
C GLN A 283 -10.62 21.24 13.92
N MET A 284 -11.41 20.76 12.97
CA MET A 284 -11.41 21.21 11.58
C MET A 284 -12.60 22.15 11.29
N GLU A 285 -13.52 22.27 12.23
CA GLU A 285 -14.66 23.20 12.24
C GLU A 285 -14.26 24.54 12.88
#